data_67d7ab87d5b307ebabf1791399841fbe
#
_entry.id   67d7ab87d5b307ebabf1791399841fbe
#
_cell.length_a   1.000
_cell.length_b   1.000
_cell.length_c   1.000
_cell.angle_alpha   90.00
_cell.angle_beta   90.00
_cell.angle_gamma   90.00
#
_symmetry.space_group_name_H-M   'P 1'
#
loop_
_entity.id
_entity.type
_entity.pdbx_description
1 polymer ?
#
loop_
_entity_poly.entity_id
_entity_poly.type
_entity_poly.pdbx_seq_one_letter_code
_entity_poly.pdbx_strand_id
1 'polypeptide(L)'
;MTKKNEIDVIAKITEIAKGIYGKIKLIKQPEIEMPIRSLNNVEYNSKDGYFKQLDKKKTRTLTASTIKTFAQTLRMMGLSKKLIETNDIATKREAYYVSKNWGDARFKEQPESDTVMDDIEAMMGVNREQIGFIPGEKGGAVAGKLTVIDIDKETDKQLNIDCTKFGAGAYSIPSSVEHLKFETNAKFVLAVETAGMFERLNKH
;
A
#
# COMPACT_ATOMS: atom_id res chain seq x y z
N MET A 1 -10.28 -6.43 -7.15
CA MET A 1 -9.11 -6.09 -8.02
C MET A 1 -9.30 -6.75 -9.37
N THR A 2 -9.17 -6.03 -10.48
CA THR A 2 -9.29 -6.64 -11.80
C THR A 2 -7.95 -7.27 -12.21
N LYS A 3 -7.96 -8.50 -12.70
CA LYS A 3 -6.78 -9.24 -13.21
C LYS A 3 -5.88 -8.40 -14.15
N LYS A 4 -6.44 -7.39 -14.82
CA LYS A 4 -5.71 -6.49 -15.72
C LYS A 4 -4.67 -5.62 -14.99
N ASN A 5 -4.94 -5.16 -13.76
CA ASN A 5 -4.00 -4.35 -12.98
C ASN A 5 -2.86 -5.20 -12.41
N GLU A 6 -3.13 -6.46 -12.04
CA GLU A 6 -2.10 -7.40 -11.55
C GLU A 6 -1.09 -7.75 -12.65
N ILE A 7 -1.55 -7.97 -13.87
CA ILE A 7 -0.70 -8.25 -15.05
C ILE A 7 0.23 -7.05 -15.32
N ASP A 8 -0.26 -5.82 -15.20
CA ASP A 8 0.55 -4.61 -15.40
C ASP A 8 1.67 -4.49 -14.36
N VAL A 9 1.42 -4.78 -13.09
CA VAL A 9 2.44 -4.76 -12.02
C VAL A 9 3.53 -5.81 -12.27
N ILE A 10 3.16 -7.04 -12.62
CA ILE A 10 4.12 -8.10 -12.94
C ILE A 10 4.97 -7.72 -14.17
N ALA A 11 4.36 -7.13 -15.18
CA ALA A 11 5.06 -6.67 -16.37
C ALA A 11 6.08 -5.59 -16.03
N LYS A 12 5.70 -4.58 -15.23
CA LYS A 12 6.61 -3.51 -14.76
C LYS A 12 7.77 -4.05 -13.93
N ILE A 13 7.51 -4.93 -12.97
CA ILE A 13 8.56 -5.57 -12.16
C ILE A 13 9.53 -6.33 -13.07
N THR A 14 9.02 -7.07 -14.03
CA THR A 14 9.82 -7.87 -14.96
C THR A 14 10.66 -6.98 -15.87
N GLU A 15 10.13 -5.88 -16.36
CA GLU A 15 10.84 -4.90 -17.19
C GLU A 15 12.02 -4.27 -16.43
N ILE A 16 11.77 -3.80 -15.19
CA ILE A 16 12.82 -3.24 -14.33
C ILE A 16 13.93 -4.26 -14.09
N ALA A 17 13.58 -5.51 -13.75
CA ALA A 17 14.54 -6.57 -13.49
C ALA A 17 15.37 -6.92 -14.73
N LYS A 18 14.75 -7.00 -15.93
CA LYS A 18 15.43 -7.21 -17.21
C LYS A 18 16.37 -6.06 -17.55
N GLY A 19 15.95 -4.81 -17.32
CA GLY A 19 16.78 -3.63 -17.55
C GLY A 19 18.04 -3.64 -16.68
N ILE A 20 17.89 -3.95 -15.38
CA ILE A 20 19.01 -4.08 -14.44
C ILE A 20 19.95 -5.21 -14.88
N TYR A 21 19.40 -6.39 -15.16
CA TYR A 21 20.18 -7.55 -15.62
C TYR A 21 20.96 -7.24 -16.91
N GLY A 22 20.32 -6.56 -17.88
CA GLY A 22 20.97 -6.16 -19.12
C GLY A 22 22.16 -5.21 -18.89
N LYS A 23 22.01 -4.22 -18.00
CA LYS A 23 23.12 -3.32 -17.62
C LYS A 23 24.26 -4.06 -16.95
N ILE A 24 23.97 -4.98 -16.01
CA ILE A 24 24.98 -5.82 -15.35
C ILE A 24 25.74 -6.67 -16.38
N LYS A 25 25.03 -7.31 -17.30
CA LYS A 25 25.63 -8.17 -18.34
C LYS A 25 26.57 -7.40 -19.28
N LEU A 26 26.31 -6.12 -19.48
CA LEU A 26 27.14 -5.20 -20.27
C LEU A 26 28.22 -4.50 -19.42
N ILE A 27 28.42 -4.90 -18.17
CA ILE A 27 29.34 -4.27 -17.20
C ILE A 27 29.05 -2.75 -17.04
N LYS A 28 27.78 -2.38 -17.25
CA LYS A 28 27.31 -1.01 -17.00
C LYS A 28 26.66 -0.93 -15.63
N GLN A 29 26.75 0.23 -15.01
CA GLN A 29 26.18 0.48 -13.70
C GLN A 29 24.65 0.50 -13.78
N PRO A 30 23.94 -0.39 -13.07
CA PRO A 30 22.48 -0.39 -13.07
C PRO A 30 21.91 0.73 -12.19
N GLU A 31 20.72 1.16 -12.55
CA GLU A 31 19.98 2.22 -11.89
C GLU A 31 18.52 1.85 -11.78
N ILE A 32 17.87 2.31 -10.72
CA ILE A 32 16.43 2.26 -10.52
C ILE A 32 15.91 3.69 -10.38
N GLU A 33 15.04 4.10 -11.30
CA GLU A 33 14.31 5.36 -11.16
C GLU A 33 13.10 5.16 -10.24
N MET A 34 12.89 6.11 -9.34
CA MET A 34 11.74 6.11 -8.45
C MET A 34 11.21 7.53 -8.24
N PRO A 35 9.91 7.71 -8.09
CA PRO A 35 9.33 9.00 -7.76
C PRO A 35 9.84 9.54 -6.42
N ILE A 36 9.97 10.86 -6.31
CA ILE A 36 10.28 11.51 -5.04
C ILE A 36 9.01 11.55 -4.20
N ARG A 37 9.00 10.86 -3.07
CA ARG A 37 7.88 10.85 -2.12
C ARG A 37 8.00 12.05 -1.17
N SER A 38 7.49 13.19 -1.58
CA SER A 38 7.45 14.41 -0.78
C SER A 38 6.22 15.25 -1.11
N LEU A 39 5.80 16.11 -0.19
CA LEU A 39 4.67 17.03 -0.40
C LEU A 39 4.85 17.94 -1.63
N ASN A 40 6.11 18.25 -2.00
CA ASN A 40 6.41 19.05 -3.19
C ASN A 40 6.30 18.26 -4.50
N ASN A 41 5.96 16.98 -4.45
CA ASN A 41 5.77 16.09 -5.59
C ASN A 41 4.40 15.41 -5.58
N VAL A 42 3.42 16.03 -4.95
CA VAL A 42 2.02 15.59 -4.97
C VAL A 42 1.11 16.80 -5.22
N GLU A 43 -0.01 16.55 -5.88
CA GLU A 43 -1.07 17.50 -6.13
C GLU A 43 -2.42 16.90 -5.77
N TYR A 44 -3.26 17.66 -5.06
CA TYR A 44 -4.60 17.20 -4.74
C TYR A 44 -5.53 17.33 -5.95
N ASN A 45 -6.11 16.22 -6.36
CA ASN A 45 -7.12 16.19 -7.41
C ASN A 45 -8.52 16.23 -6.79
N SER A 46 -9.18 17.38 -6.87
CA SER A 46 -10.52 17.57 -6.29
C SER A 46 -11.63 16.76 -6.98
N LYS A 47 -11.42 16.30 -8.23
CA LYS A 47 -12.40 15.47 -8.94
C LYS A 47 -12.36 14.02 -8.46
N ASP A 48 -11.16 13.51 -8.21
CA ASP A 48 -10.92 12.14 -7.79
C ASP A 48 -10.88 12.00 -6.26
N GLY A 49 -10.74 13.12 -5.53
CA GLY A 49 -10.71 13.15 -4.06
C GLY A 49 -9.42 12.63 -3.43
N TYR A 50 -8.32 12.50 -4.17
CA TYR A 50 -7.04 12.01 -3.67
C TYR A 50 -5.84 12.78 -4.22
N PHE A 51 -4.68 12.58 -3.59
CA PHE A 51 -3.42 13.15 -4.04
C PHE A 51 -2.82 12.34 -5.17
N LYS A 52 -2.51 13.01 -6.28
CA LYS A 52 -1.73 12.44 -7.39
C LYS A 52 -0.26 12.76 -7.23
N GLN A 53 0.60 11.78 -7.49
CA GLN A 53 2.03 11.97 -7.55
C GLN A 53 2.42 12.68 -8.84
N LEU A 54 3.31 13.67 -8.73
CA LEU A 54 3.89 14.39 -9.87
C LEU A 54 5.14 13.67 -10.41
N ASP A 55 5.74 14.22 -11.46
CA ASP A 55 6.78 13.54 -12.26
C ASP A 55 8.22 13.68 -11.74
N LYS A 56 8.44 14.31 -10.57
CA LYS A 56 9.81 14.43 -10.01
C LYS A 56 10.31 13.07 -9.58
N LYS A 57 11.43 12.64 -10.15
CA LYS A 57 12.07 11.35 -9.88
C LYS A 57 13.44 11.52 -9.26
N LYS A 58 13.89 10.52 -8.54
CA LYS A 58 15.28 10.31 -8.11
C LYS A 58 15.78 8.98 -8.68
N THR A 59 17.06 8.91 -8.91
CA THR A 59 17.74 7.69 -9.39
C THR A 59 18.52 7.06 -8.25
N ARG A 60 18.31 5.76 -8.02
CA ARG A 60 19.13 4.96 -7.13
C ARG A 60 20.09 4.15 -7.98
N THR A 61 21.35 4.53 -7.99
CA THR A 61 22.41 3.87 -8.74
C THR A 61 23.04 2.78 -7.88
N LEU A 62 23.39 1.65 -8.47
CA LEU A 62 24.12 0.57 -7.78
C LEU A 62 25.57 0.98 -7.54
N THR A 63 25.92 1.21 -6.29
CA THR A 63 27.25 1.57 -5.78
C THR A 63 27.58 0.71 -4.56
N ALA A 64 28.81 0.77 -4.07
CA ALA A 64 29.19 0.09 -2.83
C ALA A 64 28.32 0.51 -1.62
N SER A 65 27.90 1.78 -1.56
CA SER A 65 27.06 2.30 -0.47
C SER A 65 25.57 1.96 -0.63
N THR A 66 25.08 1.70 -1.84
CA THR A 66 23.66 1.45 -2.10
C THR A 66 23.35 -0.02 -2.38
N ILE A 67 24.36 -0.88 -2.50
CA ILE A 67 24.22 -2.30 -2.90
C ILE A 67 23.20 -3.05 -2.04
N LYS A 68 23.19 -2.82 -0.72
CA LYS A 68 22.27 -3.48 0.19
C LYS A 68 20.83 -3.06 -0.10
N THR A 69 20.55 -1.76 -0.14
CA THR A 69 19.20 -1.25 -0.41
C THR A 69 18.74 -1.59 -1.82
N PHE A 70 19.66 -1.64 -2.77
CA PHE A 70 19.39 -2.07 -4.14
C PHE A 70 18.95 -3.54 -4.18
N ALA A 71 19.68 -4.43 -3.50
CA ALA A 71 19.33 -5.84 -3.36
C ALA A 71 18.00 -6.04 -2.60
N GLN A 72 17.78 -5.28 -1.54
CA GLN A 72 16.53 -5.27 -0.77
C GLN A 72 15.33 -4.90 -1.67
N THR A 73 15.47 -3.87 -2.49
CA THR A 73 14.42 -3.45 -3.45
C THR A 73 14.10 -4.57 -4.44
N LEU A 74 15.11 -5.21 -5.03
CA LEU A 74 14.90 -6.33 -5.96
C LEU A 74 14.26 -7.55 -5.29
N ARG A 75 14.69 -7.89 -4.07
CA ARG A 75 14.11 -8.99 -3.29
C ARG A 75 12.65 -8.72 -2.95
N MET A 76 12.31 -7.50 -2.57
CA MET A 76 10.93 -7.11 -2.25
C MET A 76 10.05 -7.12 -3.51
N MET A 77 10.54 -6.64 -4.66
CA MET A 77 9.84 -6.78 -5.95
C MET A 77 9.62 -8.26 -6.32
N GLY A 78 10.61 -9.12 -6.07
CA GLY A 78 10.48 -10.56 -6.29
C GLY A 78 9.43 -11.21 -5.38
N LEU A 79 9.34 -10.78 -4.12
CA LEU A 79 8.29 -11.23 -3.20
C LEU A 79 6.91 -10.73 -3.66
N SER A 80 6.79 -9.46 -4.02
CA SER A 80 5.57 -8.90 -4.60
C SER A 80 5.08 -9.68 -5.81
N LYS A 81 5.97 -9.94 -6.78
CA LYS A 81 5.66 -10.74 -7.96
C LYS A 81 5.12 -12.11 -7.59
N LYS A 82 5.77 -12.81 -6.64
CA LYS A 82 5.33 -14.13 -6.17
C LYS A 82 3.93 -14.08 -5.57
N LEU A 83 3.66 -13.11 -4.68
CA LEU A 83 2.35 -12.96 -4.04
C LEU A 83 1.24 -12.76 -5.08
N ILE A 84 1.47 -11.89 -6.07
CA ILE A 84 0.50 -11.66 -7.15
C ILE A 84 0.29 -12.93 -8.00
N GLU A 85 1.37 -13.63 -8.38
CA GLU A 85 1.29 -14.85 -9.19
C GLU A 85 0.57 -16.00 -8.48
N THR A 86 0.69 -16.08 -7.15
CA THR A 86 0.04 -17.10 -6.33
C THR A 86 -1.34 -16.67 -5.80
N ASN A 87 -1.79 -15.46 -6.13
CA ASN A 87 -3.00 -14.84 -5.57
C ASN A 87 -2.99 -14.86 -4.04
N ASP A 88 -1.84 -14.56 -3.46
CA ASP A 88 -1.61 -14.50 -2.02
C ASP A 88 -1.31 -13.07 -1.60
N ILE A 89 -1.41 -12.80 -0.31
CA ILE A 89 -1.14 -11.49 0.27
C ILE A 89 -0.27 -11.65 1.51
N ALA A 90 0.54 -10.64 1.82
CA ALA A 90 1.33 -10.59 3.04
C ALA A 90 1.14 -9.24 3.75
N THR A 91 1.14 -9.26 5.08
CA THR A 91 1.22 -8.04 5.86
C THR A 91 2.63 -7.43 5.76
N LYS A 92 2.76 -6.12 6.02
CA LYS A 92 4.07 -5.46 6.14
C LYS A 92 5.02 -6.21 7.09
N ARG A 93 4.48 -6.69 8.20
CA ARG A 93 5.23 -7.43 9.21
C ARG A 93 5.70 -8.80 8.71
N GLU A 94 4.85 -9.53 8.01
CA GLU A 94 5.23 -10.81 7.38
C GLU A 94 6.32 -10.61 6.34
N ALA A 95 6.22 -9.61 5.46
CA ALA A 95 7.25 -9.28 4.49
C ALA A 95 8.59 -8.97 5.18
N TYR A 96 8.58 -8.24 6.30
CA TYR A 96 9.77 -8.02 7.11
C TYR A 96 10.35 -9.34 7.63
N TYR A 97 9.53 -10.27 8.16
CA TYR A 97 10.02 -11.57 8.63
C TYR A 97 10.54 -12.45 7.49
N VAL A 98 9.89 -12.47 6.33
CA VAL A 98 10.38 -13.16 5.14
C VAL A 98 11.78 -12.66 4.77
N SER A 99 12.05 -11.37 4.92
CA SER A 99 13.35 -10.77 4.62
C SER A 99 14.49 -11.31 5.50
N LYS A 100 14.19 -11.86 6.68
CA LYS A 100 15.23 -12.44 7.54
C LYS A 100 16.00 -13.60 6.86
N ASN A 101 15.39 -14.23 5.87
CA ASN A 101 15.99 -15.30 5.07
C ASN A 101 16.76 -14.77 3.85
N TRP A 102 16.95 -13.44 3.68
CA TRP A 102 17.63 -12.86 2.52
C TRP A 102 19.14 -12.68 2.68
N GLY A 103 19.76 -13.29 3.70
CA GLY A 103 21.18 -13.16 3.98
C GLY A 103 21.57 -11.70 4.26
N ASP A 104 22.56 -11.18 3.56
CA ASP A 104 23.05 -9.80 3.74
C ASP A 104 22.03 -8.73 3.31
N ALA A 105 21.05 -9.09 2.47
CA ALA A 105 19.96 -8.19 2.07
C ALA A 105 18.81 -8.13 3.11
N ARG A 106 18.91 -8.85 4.25
CA ARG A 106 17.90 -8.77 5.30
C ARG A 106 17.73 -7.36 5.83
N PHE A 107 16.52 -6.95 6.13
CA PHE A 107 16.25 -5.72 6.86
C PHE A 107 16.65 -5.87 8.34
N LYS A 108 17.22 -4.82 8.90
CA LYS A 108 17.53 -4.78 10.35
C LYS A 108 16.25 -4.59 11.14
N GLU A 109 15.45 -3.63 10.74
CA GLU A 109 14.23 -3.19 11.40
C GLU A 109 13.06 -3.10 10.40
N GLN A 110 11.83 -3.19 10.90
CA GLN A 110 10.63 -3.13 10.08
C GLN A 110 10.50 -1.81 9.30
N PRO A 111 10.81 -0.60 9.84
CA PRO A 111 10.74 0.64 9.08
C PRO A 111 11.60 0.67 7.80
N GLU A 112 12.71 -0.11 7.78
CA GLU A 112 13.51 -0.23 6.54
C GLU A 112 12.71 -0.95 5.43
N SER A 113 12.01 -2.03 5.80
CA SER A 113 11.18 -2.79 4.85
C SER A 113 9.98 -1.96 4.39
N ASP A 114 9.35 -1.22 5.30
CA ASP A 114 8.22 -0.35 5.00
C ASP A 114 8.62 0.75 4.01
N THR A 115 9.81 1.35 4.19
CA THR A 115 10.34 2.35 3.26
C THR A 115 10.54 1.79 1.85
N VAL A 116 11.04 0.54 1.73
CA VAL A 116 11.24 -0.11 0.44
C VAL A 116 9.90 -0.46 -0.23
N MET A 117 8.91 -0.90 0.54
CA MET A 117 7.55 -1.13 0.02
C MET A 117 6.93 0.15 -0.52
N ASP A 118 7.03 1.25 0.24
CA ASP A 118 6.53 2.56 -0.18
C ASP A 118 7.22 3.06 -1.47
N ASP A 119 8.53 2.80 -1.61
CA ASP A 119 9.26 3.14 -2.83
C ASP A 119 8.73 2.32 -4.03
N ILE A 120 8.45 1.02 -3.84
CA ILE A 120 7.90 0.14 -4.88
C ILE A 120 6.48 0.54 -5.25
N GLU A 121 5.62 0.82 -4.29
CA GLU A 121 4.26 1.32 -4.49
C GLU A 121 4.26 2.58 -5.38
N ALA A 122 5.13 3.55 -5.02
CA ALA A 122 5.30 4.77 -5.82
C ALA A 122 5.86 4.50 -7.23
N MET A 123 6.83 3.57 -7.37
CA MET A 123 7.40 3.19 -8.67
C MET A 123 6.36 2.53 -9.60
N MET A 124 5.50 1.69 -9.03
CA MET A 124 4.46 1.01 -9.79
C MET A 124 3.26 1.94 -10.08
N GLY A 125 3.07 3.00 -9.30
CA GLY A 125 1.92 3.91 -9.41
C GLY A 125 0.60 3.20 -9.08
N VAL A 126 0.62 2.31 -8.10
CA VAL A 126 -0.51 1.49 -7.66
C VAL A 126 -0.60 1.48 -6.14
N ASN A 127 -1.72 1.03 -5.60
CA ASN A 127 -1.87 0.87 -4.16
C ASN A 127 -1.13 -0.36 -3.66
N ARG A 128 -0.81 -0.38 -2.36
CA ARG A 128 -0.05 -1.45 -1.70
C ARG A 128 -0.65 -2.83 -1.91
N GLU A 129 -1.96 -2.96 -1.89
CA GLU A 129 -2.65 -4.23 -2.13
C GLU A 129 -2.43 -4.79 -3.53
N GLN A 130 -2.29 -3.90 -4.53
CA GLN A 130 -2.03 -4.31 -5.91
C GLN A 130 -0.61 -4.84 -6.10
N ILE A 131 0.31 -4.59 -5.16
CA ILE A 131 1.64 -5.21 -5.10
C ILE A 131 1.69 -6.39 -4.11
N GLY A 132 0.53 -6.88 -3.65
CA GLY A 132 0.40 -8.07 -2.81
C GLY A 132 0.64 -7.83 -1.31
N PHE A 133 0.71 -6.58 -0.85
CA PHE A 133 0.91 -6.28 0.57
C PHE A 133 -0.29 -5.56 1.16
N ILE A 134 -0.60 -5.87 2.42
CA ILE A 134 -1.62 -5.18 3.20
C ILE A 134 -1.02 -4.56 4.46
N PRO A 135 -1.49 -3.41 4.92
CA PRO A 135 -1.16 -2.92 6.24
C PRO A 135 -1.74 -3.91 7.26
N GLY A 136 -0.91 -4.53 8.09
CA GLY A 136 -1.35 -5.49 9.11
C GLY A 136 -2.06 -4.85 10.31
N GLU A 137 -2.42 -3.59 10.22
CA GLU A 137 -3.00 -2.79 11.28
C GLU A 137 -4.46 -2.47 10.98
N LYS A 138 -5.30 -2.46 12.02
CA LYS A 138 -6.66 -1.96 11.90
C LYS A 138 -6.62 -0.46 11.61
N GLY A 139 -7.35 -0.01 10.58
CA GLY A 139 -7.36 1.38 10.13
C GLY A 139 -8.08 2.36 11.08
N GLY A 140 -8.56 1.88 12.22
CA GLY A 140 -9.36 2.65 13.15
C GLY A 140 -10.82 2.21 13.17
N ALA A 141 -11.69 3.06 13.70
CA ALA A 141 -13.12 2.78 13.78
C ALA A 141 -13.93 4.05 13.47
N VAL A 142 -15.13 3.87 12.95
CA VAL A 142 -16.07 4.95 12.69
C VAL A 142 -17.45 4.63 13.29
N ALA A 143 -18.09 5.65 13.87
CA ALA A 143 -19.44 5.57 14.41
C ALA A 143 -20.21 6.85 14.05
N GLY A 144 -21.53 6.75 14.03
CA GLY A 144 -22.40 7.89 13.77
C GLY A 144 -23.12 7.81 12.42
N LYS A 145 -23.62 8.94 11.92
CA LYS A 145 -24.48 9.03 10.75
C LYS A 145 -23.70 8.83 9.45
N LEU A 146 -23.24 7.60 9.23
CA LEU A 146 -22.54 7.16 8.02
C LEU A 146 -23.11 5.81 7.59
N THR A 147 -23.40 5.67 6.32
CA THR A 147 -23.67 4.39 5.67
C THR A 147 -22.47 4.03 4.79
N VAL A 148 -21.88 2.89 5.07
CA VAL A 148 -20.83 2.30 4.22
C VAL A 148 -21.51 1.37 3.25
N ILE A 149 -21.24 1.55 1.97
CA ILE A 149 -21.77 0.73 0.88
C ILE A 149 -20.64 -0.15 0.37
N ASP A 150 -20.81 -1.45 0.53
CA ASP A 150 -19.87 -2.49 0.13
C ASP A 150 -20.57 -3.51 -0.80
N ILE A 151 -19.86 -4.51 -1.24
CA ILE A 151 -20.39 -5.64 -1.99
C ILE A 151 -20.25 -6.89 -1.11
N ASP A 152 -21.36 -7.55 -0.87
CA ASP A 152 -21.40 -8.85 -0.21
C ASP A 152 -20.67 -9.89 -1.06
N LYS A 153 -19.64 -10.54 -0.48
CA LYS A 153 -18.73 -11.45 -1.20
C LYS A 153 -19.39 -12.77 -1.61
N GLU A 154 -20.49 -13.16 -0.95
CA GLU A 154 -21.19 -14.41 -1.24
C GLU A 154 -22.28 -14.22 -2.31
N THR A 155 -22.94 -13.07 -2.28
CA THR A 155 -24.13 -12.82 -3.11
C THR A 155 -23.89 -11.83 -4.25
N ASP A 156 -22.74 -11.18 -4.32
CA ASP A 156 -22.39 -10.07 -5.22
C ASP A 156 -23.40 -8.90 -5.17
N LYS A 157 -24.18 -8.81 -4.09
CA LYS A 157 -25.17 -7.74 -3.90
C LYS A 157 -24.62 -6.61 -3.09
N GLN A 158 -25.19 -5.42 -3.31
CA GLN A 158 -24.88 -4.25 -2.50
C GLN A 158 -25.24 -4.50 -1.03
N LEU A 159 -24.28 -4.27 -0.14
CA LEU A 159 -24.40 -4.33 1.31
C LEU A 159 -24.33 -2.92 1.88
N ASN A 160 -25.41 -2.48 2.55
CA ASN A 160 -25.46 -1.17 3.21
C ASN A 160 -25.24 -1.35 4.72
N ILE A 161 -24.12 -0.84 5.21
CA ILE A 161 -23.70 -0.94 6.60
C ILE A 161 -23.97 0.41 7.29
N ASP A 162 -24.99 0.46 8.12
CA ASP A 162 -25.36 1.66 8.88
C ASP A 162 -24.51 1.76 10.16
N CYS A 163 -23.60 2.72 10.20
CA CYS A 163 -22.67 2.91 11.32
C CYS A 163 -23.34 3.43 12.61
N THR A 164 -24.64 3.73 12.60
CA THR A 164 -25.41 4.03 13.81
C THR A 164 -25.91 2.77 14.54
N LYS A 165 -25.80 1.59 13.93
CA LYS A 165 -26.41 0.34 14.41
C LYS A 165 -25.46 -0.62 15.13
N PHE A 166 -24.27 -0.14 15.52
CA PHE A 166 -23.29 -0.98 16.22
C PHE A 166 -23.42 -0.96 17.76
N GLY A 167 -24.46 -0.32 18.30
CA GLY A 167 -24.65 -0.22 19.76
C GLY A 167 -23.46 0.48 20.43
N ALA A 168 -22.85 -0.19 21.39
CA ALA A 168 -21.65 0.33 22.07
C ALA A 168 -20.36 0.13 21.24
N GLY A 169 -20.44 -0.51 20.08
CA GLY A 169 -19.30 -0.73 19.17
C GLY A 169 -19.22 0.33 18.08
N ALA A 170 -18.39 0.05 17.09
CA ALA A 170 -18.20 0.89 15.93
C ALA A 170 -17.83 0.04 14.70
N TYR A 171 -18.02 0.58 13.50
CA TYR A 171 -17.54 -0.05 12.27
C TYR A 171 -16.03 0.04 12.21
N SER A 172 -15.35 -1.11 12.12
CA SER A 172 -13.89 -1.17 11.95
C SER A 172 -13.56 -0.79 10.51
N ILE A 173 -12.73 0.24 10.33
CA ILE A 173 -12.28 0.66 9.01
C ILE A 173 -11.36 -0.42 8.43
N PRO A 174 -11.69 -1.03 7.27
CA PRO A 174 -10.81 -2.01 6.65
C PRO A 174 -9.53 -1.35 6.12
N SER A 175 -8.50 -2.14 5.88
CA SER A 175 -7.24 -1.67 5.32
C SER A 175 -7.35 -1.15 3.89
N SER A 176 -8.33 -1.64 3.13
CA SER A 176 -8.69 -1.16 1.79
C SER A 176 -10.08 -0.52 1.84
N VAL A 177 -10.18 0.69 1.36
CA VAL A 177 -11.42 1.47 1.33
C VAL A 177 -11.78 2.00 -0.06
N GLU A 178 -10.92 1.79 -1.05
CA GLU A 178 -11.04 2.34 -2.39
C GLU A 178 -12.25 1.80 -3.15
N HIS A 179 -12.74 0.62 -2.78
CA HIS A 179 -13.93 -0.01 -3.36
C HIS A 179 -15.22 0.39 -2.65
N LEU A 180 -15.11 1.00 -1.46
CA LEU A 180 -16.26 1.41 -0.67
C LEU A 180 -16.87 2.71 -1.18
N LYS A 181 -18.18 2.84 -1.02
CA LYS A 181 -18.88 4.12 -1.20
C LYS A 181 -19.47 4.54 0.15
N PHE A 182 -19.63 5.84 0.32
CA PHE A 182 -20.05 6.43 1.58
C PHE A 182 -21.21 7.36 1.36
N GLU A 183 -22.25 7.23 2.19
CA GLU A 183 -23.37 8.16 2.26
C GLU A 183 -23.52 8.70 3.68
N THR A 184 -23.67 10.00 3.80
CA THR A 184 -23.84 10.66 5.11
C THR A 184 -24.68 11.92 5.02
N ASN A 185 -25.43 12.19 6.07
CA ASN A 185 -26.10 13.47 6.32
C ASN A 185 -25.51 14.19 7.56
N ALA A 186 -24.34 13.76 8.03
CA ALA A 186 -23.62 14.42 9.11
C ALA A 186 -23.12 15.79 8.66
N LYS A 187 -23.17 16.78 9.57
CA LYS A 187 -22.70 18.14 9.29
C LYS A 187 -21.18 18.26 9.28
N PHE A 188 -20.49 17.38 9.97
CA PHE A 188 -19.03 17.34 10.09
C PHE A 188 -18.54 15.93 10.44
N VAL A 189 -17.27 15.68 10.24
CA VAL A 189 -16.54 14.50 10.70
C VAL A 189 -15.56 14.94 11.78
N LEU A 190 -15.57 14.26 12.93
CA LEU A 190 -14.63 14.48 14.01
C LEU A 190 -13.58 13.36 13.99
N ALA A 191 -12.33 13.70 13.67
CA ALA A 191 -11.21 12.79 13.78
C ALA A 191 -10.65 12.80 15.21
N VAL A 192 -10.53 11.62 15.81
CA VAL A 192 -10.06 11.43 17.18
C VAL A 192 -8.85 10.51 17.17
N GLU A 193 -7.72 10.98 17.67
CA GLU A 193 -6.44 10.26 17.61
C GLU A 193 -6.42 9.03 18.52
N THR A 194 -7.02 9.11 19.71
CA THR A 194 -6.93 8.02 20.70
C THR A 194 -8.21 7.20 20.80
N ALA A 195 -8.08 5.87 20.87
CA ALA A 195 -9.18 4.94 21.03
C ALA A 195 -10.02 5.24 22.29
N GLY A 196 -9.39 5.56 23.41
CA GLY A 196 -10.09 5.86 24.66
C GLY A 196 -10.99 7.12 24.58
N MET A 197 -10.57 8.16 23.86
CA MET A 197 -11.40 9.33 23.62
C MET A 197 -12.52 9.01 22.64
N PHE A 198 -12.25 8.25 21.59
CA PHE A 198 -13.27 7.79 20.65
C PHE A 198 -14.37 7.00 21.36
N GLU A 199 -13.99 6.03 22.20
CA GLU A 199 -14.96 5.23 22.96
C GLU A 199 -15.81 6.07 23.91
N ARG A 200 -15.20 7.07 24.56
CA ARG A 200 -15.96 8.00 25.44
C ARG A 200 -16.98 8.79 24.65
N LEU A 201 -16.62 9.31 23.49
CA LEU A 201 -17.54 10.07 22.64
C LEU A 201 -18.63 9.20 22.00
N ASN A 202 -18.32 7.94 21.71
CA ASN A 202 -19.27 6.99 21.13
C ASN A 202 -20.33 6.50 22.13
N LYS A 203 -20.07 6.63 23.44
CA LYS A 203 -21.03 6.27 24.50
C LYS A 203 -22.03 7.37 24.86
N HIS A 204 -21.78 8.59 24.44
CA HIS A 204 -22.59 9.76 24.71
C HIS A 204 -23.24 10.34 23.45
#